data_5e5a952e483ccd9c453ffa7dfea277a0
#
_entry.id   5e5a952e483ccd9c453ffa7dfea277a0
#
_cell.length_a   1.000
_cell.length_b   1.000
_cell.length_c   1.000
_cell.angle_alpha   90.00
_cell.angle_beta   90.00
_cell.angle_gamma   90.00
#
_symmetry.space_group_name_H-M   'P 1'
#
loop_
_entity.id
_entity.type
_entity.pdbx_description
1 polymer ?
#
loop_
_entity_poly.entity_id
_entity_poly.type
_entity_poly.pdbx_seq_one_letter_code
_entity_poly.pdbx_strand_id
1 'polypeptide(L)'
;RYDIRYLGQWLEHTCRQLGVEIILNKEATAEDILAASKDYDRVVLACGSKASIPPIPRDESVPVVHAWDVFEGTAQLGKNVVVVGGGDVGVEVAMYIGEIGTLTADELRFMMIYKTEPYEKLLQLLNKGVHNVAIVEMGPKFAPDINPGSRWSIIARTKQLGVKMLKETKVIEITKEGVVVENESGRQT
;
A
#
# COMPACT_ATOMS: atom_id res chain seq x y z
N ARG A 1 11.24 -5.69 -8.22
CA ARG A 1 10.08 -6.59 -7.88
C ARG A 1 10.32 -8.05 -8.29
N TYR A 2 11.00 -8.31 -9.39
CA TYR A 2 11.29 -9.69 -9.84
C TYR A 2 12.18 -10.44 -8.85
N ASP A 3 13.18 -9.78 -8.28
CA ASP A 3 14.15 -10.39 -7.36
C ASP A 3 13.51 -10.94 -6.08
N ILE A 4 12.45 -10.29 -5.56
CA ILE A 4 11.72 -10.76 -4.38
C ILE A 4 10.96 -12.06 -4.66
N ARG A 5 10.44 -12.26 -5.88
CA ARG A 5 9.81 -13.55 -6.26
C ARG A 5 10.80 -14.68 -6.27
N TYR A 6 12.03 -14.44 -6.73
CA TYR A 6 13.10 -15.44 -6.69
C TYR A 6 13.48 -15.82 -5.25
N LEU A 7 13.42 -14.88 -4.31
CA LEU A 7 13.65 -15.18 -2.91
C LEU A 7 12.64 -16.21 -2.37
N GLY A 8 11.35 -16.04 -2.67
CA GLY A 8 10.31 -17.01 -2.26
C GLY A 8 10.55 -18.39 -2.84
N GLN A 9 10.89 -18.48 -4.12
CA GLN A 9 11.21 -19.76 -4.79
C GLN A 9 12.46 -20.41 -4.20
N TRP A 10 13.49 -19.62 -3.91
CA TRP A 10 14.71 -20.10 -3.28
C TRP A 10 14.46 -20.62 -1.87
N LEU A 11 13.65 -19.92 -1.07
CA LEU A 11 13.26 -20.36 0.28
C LEU A 11 12.50 -21.68 0.23
N GLU A 12 11.51 -21.82 -0.65
CA GLU A 12 10.77 -23.07 -0.82
C GLU A 12 11.72 -24.22 -1.19
N HIS A 13 12.59 -24.00 -2.18
CA HIS A 13 13.57 -24.99 -2.60
C HIS A 13 14.48 -25.41 -1.44
N THR A 14 14.98 -24.43 -0.67
CA THR A 14 15.86 -24.68 0.48
C THR A 14 15.13 -25.47 1.58
N CYS A 15 13.88 -25.15 1.89
CA CYS A 15 13.07 -25.91 2.84
C CYS A 15 12.97 -27.39 2.41
N ARG A 16 12.68 -27.64 1.14
CA ARG A 16 12.61 -29.01 0.61
C ARG A 16 13.94 -29.74 0.68
N GLN A 17 15.06 -29.08 0.37
CA GLN A 17 16.40 -29.67 0.50
C GLN A 17 16.76 -30.04 1.94
N LEU A 18 16.27 -29.24 2.90
CA LEU A 18 16.46 -29.50 4.33
C LEU A 18 15.49 -30.52 4.91
N GLY A 19 14.66 -31.14 4.07
CA GLY A 19 13.71 -32.17 4.50
C GLY A 19 12.47 -31.63 5.20
N VAL A 20 12.17 -30.35 5.05
CA VAL A 20 10.94 -29.75 5.60
C VAL A 20 9.75 -30.28 4.82
N GLU A 21 8.80 -30.90 5.50
CA GLU A 21 7.52 -31.29 4.92
C GLU A 21 6.65 -30.06 4.71
N ILE A 22 6.20 -29.85 3.47
CA ILE A 22 5.33 -28.73 3.10
C ILE A 22 3.98 -29.27 2.67
N ILE A 23 2.94 -29.00 3.46
CA ILE A 23 1.57 -29.42 3.18
C ILE A 23 0.80 -28.20 2.65
N LEU A 24 0.36 -28.27 1.40
CA LEU A 24 -0.42 -27.22 0.74
C LEU A 24 -1.91 -27.57 0.72
N ASN A 25 -2.76 -26.55 0.51
CA ASN A 25 -4.22 -26.67 0.43
C ASN A 25 -4.85 -27.27 1.70
N LYS A 26 -4.21 -27.08 2.85
CA LYS A 26 -4.72 -27.48 4.15
C LYS A 26 -4.79 -26.25 5.07
N GLU A 27 -5.99 -25.91 5.50
CA GLU A 27 -6.18 -24.95 6.57
C GLU A 27 -5.88 -25.65 7.92
N ALA A 28 -4.92 -25.11 8.68
CA ALA A 28 -4.59 -25.65 10.00
C ALA A 28 -5.58 -25.13 11.04
N THR A 29 -6.28 -26.04 11.69
CA THR A 29 -7.19 -25.73 12.81
C THR A 29 -6.46 -25.70 14.15
N ALA A 30 -7.12 -25.19 15.19
CA ALA A 30 -6.58 -25.24 16.56
C ALA A 30 -6.32 -26.67 17.01
N GLU A 31 -7.18 -27.64 16.60
CA GLU A 31 -7.02 -29.04 16.92
C GLU A 31 -5.80 -29.67 16.21
N ASP A 32 -5.58 -29.35 14.93
CA ASP A 32 -4.36 -29.75 14.21
C ASP A 32 -3.09 -29.28 14.93
N ILE A 33 -3.09 -28.00 15.37
CA ILE A 33 -1.96 -27.39 16.07
C ILE A 33 -1.72 -28.06 17.44
N LEU A 34 -2.79 -28.31 18.19
CA LEU A 34 -2.71 -29.00 19.47
C LEU A 34 -2.27 -30.46 19.34
N ALA A 35 -2.70 -31.13 18.27
CA ALA A 35 -2.23 -32.47 17.96
C ALA A 35 -0.74 -32.50 17.62
N ALA A 36 -0.30 -31.61 16.72
CA ALA A 36 1.10 -31.47 16.31
C ALA A 36 2.02 -31.09 17.49
N SER A 37 1.53 -30.32 18.47
CA SER A 37 2.32 -29.93 19.65
C SER A 37 2.80 -31.09 20.51
N LYS A 38 2.28 -32.30 20.30
CA LYS A 38 2.74 -33.53 20.98
C LYS A 38 3.99 -34.12 20.33
N ASP A 39 4.17 -33.88 19.02
CA ASP A 39 5.22 -34.46 18.21
C ASP A 39 6.39 -33.47 17.95
N TYR A 40 6.18 -32.17 18.22
CA TYR A 40 7.15 -31.11 17.96
C TYR A 40 7.43 -30.27 19.22
N ASP A 41 8.66 -29.87 19.40
CA ASP A 41 9.11 -29.04 20.53
C ASP A 41 8.55 -27.61 20.49
N ARG A 42 8.27 -27.11 19.31
CA ARG A 42 7.78 -25.73 19.09
C ARG A 42 6.79 -25.67 17.93
N VAL A 43 5.82 -24.80 18.06
CA VAL A 43 4.90 -24.41 16.99
C VAL A 43 5.09 -22.93 16.70
N VAL A 44 5.29 -22.57 15.45
CA VAL A 44 5.42 -21.18 15.00
C VAL A 44 4.19 -20.80 14.17
N LEU A 45 3.44 -19.80 14.62
CA LEU A 45 2.32 -19.23 13.88
C LEU A 45 2.84 -18.14 12.94
N ALA A 46 2.82 -18.42 11.65
CA ALA A 46 3.26 -17.50 10.60
C ALA A 46 2.20 -17.39 9.49
N CYS A 47 0.92 -17.29 9.88
CA CYS A 47 -0.24 -17.35 8.98
C CYS A 47 -0.58 -15.99 8.32
N GLY A 48 0.31 -14.99 8.42
CA GLY A 48 0.08 -13.66 7.84
C GLY A 48 -1.01 -12.88 8.58
N SER A 49 -1.65 -11.96 7.88
CA SER A 49 -2.70 -11.09 8.41
C SER A 49 -3.90 -11.02 7.46
N LYS A 50 -5.05 -10.64 7.98
CA LYS A 50 -6.25 -10.33 7.19
C LYS A 50 -6.40 -8.82 7.08
N ALA A 51 -6.86 -8.35 5.91
CA ALA A 51 -7.23 -6.97 5.74
C ALA A 51 -8.36 -6.58 6.69
N SER A 52 -8.22 -5.44 7.35
CA SER A 52 -9.25 -4.87 8.22
C SER A 52 -9.88 -3.67 7.53
N ILE A 53 -11.23 -3.68 7.47
CA ILE A 53 -12.00 -2.52 7.01
C ILE A 53 -12.47 -1.78 8.27
N PRO A 54 -12.05 -0.51 8.48
CA PRO A 54 -12.59 0.27 9.59
C PRO A 54 -14.10 0.49 9.40
N PRO A 55 -14.89 0.49 10.48
CA PRO A 55 -16.35 0.64 10.43
C PRO A 55 -16.73 2.11 10.21
N ILE A 56 -16.38 2.65 9.05
CA ILE A 56 -16.71 4.01 8.66
C ILE A 56 -18.06 3.98 7.92
N PRO A 57 -19.06 4.80 8.34
CA PRO A 57 -20.30 4.97 7.60
C PRO A 57 -20.03 5.34 6.15
N ARG A 58 -20.74 4.70 5.23
CA ARG A 58 -20.52 4.96 3.80
C ARG A 58 -21.80 4.81 2.99
N ASP A 59 -21.88 5.56 1.91
CA ASP A 59 -22.80 5.31 0.81
C ASP A 59 -22.31 4.08 0.03
N GLU A 60 -23.13 3.03 -0.02
CA GLU A 60 -22.77 1.75 -0.66
C GLU A 60 -22.52 1.85 -2.17
N SER A 61 -22.93 2.95 -2.80
CA SER A 61 -22.63 3.18 -4.23
C SER A 61 -21.21 3.71 -4.48
N VAL A 62 -20.48 4.12 -3.41
CA VAL A 62 -19.10 4.59 -3.53
C VAL A 62 -18.14 3.41 -3.46
N PRO A 63 -17.30 3.19 -4.48
CA PRO A 63 -16.34 2.10 -4.46
C PRO A 63 -15.32 2.25 -3.33
N VAL A 64 -15.22 1.23 -2.48
CA VAL A 64 -14.18 1.12 -1.46
C VAL A 64 -13.42 -0.18 -1.70
N VAL A 65 -12.12 -0.08 -1.85
CA VAL A 65 -11.24 -1.20 -2.17
C VAL A 65 -10.11 -1.32 -1.14
N HIS A 66 -9.55 -2.49 -0.99
CA HIS A 66 -8.38 -2.70 -0.14
C HIS A 66 -7.09 -2.28 -0.83
N ALA A 67 -6.10 -1.91 -0.03
CA ALA A 67 -4.74 -1.64 -0.51
C ALA A 67 -4.16 -2.84 -1.28
N TRP A 68 -4.48 -4.06 -0.86
CA TRP A 68 -4.01 -5.27 -1.53
C TRP A 68 -4.58 -5.42 -2.93
N ASP A 69 -5.87 -5.13 -3.14
CA ASP A 69 -6.48 -5.16 -4.49
C ASP A 69 -5.79 -4.14 -5.42
N VAL A 70 -5.35 -3.01 -4.86
CA VAL A 70 -4.58 -2.01 -5.61
C VAL A 70 -3.20 -2.55 -6.03
N PHE A 71 -2.48 -3.18 -5.10
CA PHE A 71 -1.16 -3.75 -5.39
C PHE A 71 -1.22 -4.95 -6.34
N GLU A 72 -2.30 -5.72 -6.29
CA GLU A 72 -2.55 -6.85 -7.20
C GLU A 72 -3.04 -6.39 -8.57
N GLY A 73 -3.45 -5.13 -8.70
CA GLY A 73 -3.96 -4.55 -9.95
C GLY A 73 -5.39 -4.99 -10.28
N THR A 74 -6.14 -5.48 -9.31
CA THR A 74 -7.54 -5.90 -9.46
C THR A 74 -8.53 -4.77 -9.18
N ALA A 75 -8.10 -3.74 -8.43
CA ALA A 75 -8.91 -2.57 -8.13
C ALA A 75 -9.05 -1.62 -9.33
N GLN A 76 -10.28 -1.18 -9.59
CA GLN A 76 -10.52 -0.07 -10.53
C GLN A 76 -10.46 1.26 -9.77
N LEU A 77 -9.47 2.10 -10.12
CA LEU A 77 -9.27 3.38 -9.49
C LEU A 77 -9.88 4.52 -10.30
N GLY A 78 -10.62 5.40 -9.63
CA GLY A 78 -11.10 6.66 -10.21
C GLY A 78 -9.97 7.70 -10.34
N LYS A 79 -10.29 8.85 -10.93
CA LYS A 79 -9.33 9.96 -11.05
C LYS A 79 -8.92 10.52 -9.68
N ASN A 80 -9.87 10.62 -8.76
CA ASN A 80 -9.63 11.09 -7.39
C ASN A 80 -9.69 9.90 -6.43
N VAL A 81 -8.66 9.70 -5.66
CA VAL A 81 -8.53 8.58 -4.73
C VAL A 81 -8.19 9.11 -3.35
N VAL A 82 -8.94 8.65 -2.35
CA VAL A 82 -8.63 8.93 -0.94
C VAL A 82 -8.19 7.64 -0.27
N VAL A 83 -6.98 7.64 0.28
CA VAL A 83 -6.45 6.55 1.11
C VAL A 83 -6.78 6.85 2.57
N VAL A 84 -7.49 5.94 3.21
CA VAL A 84 -7.87 6.07 4.62
C VAL A 84 -6.94 5.25 5.50
N GLY A 85 -6.22 5.93 6.37
CA GLY A 85 -5.18 5.39 7.22
C GLY A 85 -3.78 5.67 6.68
N GLY A 86 -2.96 6.32 7.49
CA GLY A 86 -1.60 6.74 7.14
C GLY A 86 -0.51 5.89 7.79
N GLY A 87 -0.80 4.65 8.16
CA GLY A 87 0.19 3.65 8.54
C GLY A 87 1.10 3.27 7.35
N ASP A 88 1.96 2.30 7.54
CA ASP A 88 2.96 1.88 6.55
C ASP A 88 2.33 1.51 5.21
N VAL A 89 1.35 0.61 5.21
CA VAL A 89 0.64 0.17 4.00
C VAL A 89 -0.10 1.34 3.34
N GLY A 90 -0.73 2.23 4.13
CA GLY A 90 -1.46 3.37 3.60
C GLY A 90 -0.56 4.34 2.85
N VAL A 91 0.62 4.65 3.40
CA VAL A 91 1.60 5.52 2.73
C VAL A 91 2.16 4.86 1.48
N GLU A 92 2.48 3.57 1.54
CA GLU A 92 2.99 2.81 0.38
C GLU A 92 1.96 2.73 -0.74
N VAL A 93 0.68 2.46 -0.44
CA VAL A 93 -0.36 2.42 -1.48
C VAL A 93 -0.65 3.81 -2.05
N ALA A 94 -0.63 4.87 -1.22
CA ALA A 94 -0.81 6.24 -1.70
C ALA A 94 0.33 6.66 -2.65
N MET A 95 1.56 6.30 -2.32
CA MET A 95 2.73 6.50 -3.17
C MET A 95 2.60 5.71 -4.47
N TYR A 96 2.25 4.42 -4.39
CA TYR A 96 2.07 3.56 -5.55
C TYR A 96 1.01 4.10 -6.52
N ILE A 97 -0.16 4.52 -6.02
CA ILE A 97 -1.22 5.12 -6.85
C ILE A 97 -0.74 6.44 -7.48
N GLY A 98 0.00 7.25 -6.71
CA GLY A 98 0.59 8.49 -7.21
C GLY A 98 1.61 8.30 -8.33
N GLU A 99 2.27 7.14 -8.38
CA GLU A 99 3.23 6.76 -9.42
C GLU A 99 2.59 6.20 -10.70
N ILE A 100 1.33 5.80 -10.66
CA ILE A 100 0.65 5.27 -11.86
C ILE A 100 0.60 6.35 -12.95
N GLY A 101 1.22 6.05 -14.09
CA GLY A 101 1.29 6.95 -15.24
C GLY A 101 2.40 8.01 -15.17
N THR A 102 3.32 7.93 -14.21
CA THR A 102 4.57 8.70 -14.26
C THR A 102 5.55 8.06 -15.25
N LEU A 103 6.53 8.83 -15.71
CA LEU A 103 7.59 8.31 -16.59
C LEU A 103 8.39 7.20 -15.92
N THR A 104 8.60 6.14 -16.65
CA THR A 104 9.62 5.12 -16.32
C THR A 104 11.03 5.62 -16.60
N ALA A 105 12.04 4.95 -16.04
CA ALA A 105 13.43 5.29 -16.28
C ALA A 105 13.80 5.19 -17.78
N ASP A 106 13.26 4.21 -18.49
CA ASP A 106 13.52 4.02 -19.92
C ASP A 106 12.85 5.09 -20.79
N GLU A 107 11.61 5.46 -20.48
CA GLU A 107 10.91 6.57 -21.14
C GLU A 107 11.62 7.90 -20.90
N LEU A 108 12.02 8.18 -19.66
CA LEU A 108 12.79 9.37 -19.35
C LEU A 108 14.11 9.40 -20.13
N ARG A 109 14.85 8.30 -20.16
CA ARG A 109 16.09 8.17 -20.91
C ARG A 109 15.88 8.45 -22.40
N PHE A 110 14.86 7.86 -23.00
CA PHE A 110 14.48 8.09 -24.39
C PHE A 110 14.20 9.57 -24.63
N MET A 111 13.34 10.17 -23.82
CA MET A 111 12.94 11.58 -23.98
C MET A 111 14.12 12.54 -23.81
N MET A 112 15.05 12.24 -22.90
CA MET A 112 16.27 13.04 -22.73
C MET A 112 17.23 12.93 -23.92
N ILE A 113 17.45 11.71 -24.45
CA ILE A 113 18.34 11.49 -25.60
C ILE A 113 17.82 12.22 -26.85
N TYR A 114 16.52 12.10 -27.11
CA TYR A 114 15.89 12.67 -28.30
C TYR A 114 15.38 14.10 -28.09
N LYS A 115 15.53 14.67 -26.88
CA LYS A 115 15.11 16.04 -26.52
C LYS A 115 13.66 16.31 -26.91
N THR A 116 12.76 15.35 -26.62
CA THR A 116 11.35 15.41 -27.00
C THR A 116 10.55 16.43 -26.20
N GLU A 117 10.99 16.72 -24.97
CA GLU A 117 10.33 17.65 -24.06
C GLU A 117 11.36 18.50 -23.28
N PRO A 118 11.00 19.73 -22.85
CA PRO A 118 11.82 20.53 -21.95
C PRO A 118 12.01 19.85 -20.59
N TYR A 119 13.10 20.18 -19.91
CA TYR A 119 13.45 19.60 -18.61
C TYR A 119 12.35 19.75 -17.56
N GLU A 120 11.73 20.92 -17.47
CA GLU A 120 10.64 21.21 -16.54
C GLU A 120 9.44 20.31 -16.79
N LYS A 121 9.14 20.00 -18.06
CA LYS A 121 8.08 19.07 -18.43
C LYS A 121 8.42 17.64 -18.05
N LEU A 122 9.66 17.22 -18.25
CA LEU A 122 10.13 15.89 -17.83
C LEU A 122 10.03 15.73 -16.31
N LEU A 123 10.42 16.73 -15.54
CA LEU A 123 10.24 16.72 -14.07
C LEU A 123 8.77 16.62 -13.66
N GLN A 124 7.89 17.32 -14.35
CA GLN A 124 6.45 17.22 -14.10
C GLN A 124 5.93 15.81 -14.38
N LEU A 125 6.29 15.21 -15.50
CA LEU A 125 5.88 13.86 -15.88
C LEU A 125 6.46 12.77 -14.98
N LEU A 126 7.64 12.99 -14.39
CA LEU A 126 8.24 12.10 -13.39
C LEU A 126 7.52 12.11 -12.04
N ASN A 127 6.87 13.22 -11.71
CA ASN A 127 6.33 13.46 -10.37
C ASN A 127 4.80 13.57 -10.34
N LYS A 128 4.12 13.47 -11.46
CA LYS A 128 2.66 13.55 -11.51
C LYS A 128 2.08 12.41 -12.33
N GLY A 129 1.45 11.47 -11.64
CA GLY A 129 0.68 10.39 -12.24
C GLY A 129 -0.70 10.83 -12.71
N VAL A 130 -1.51 9.86 -13.13
CA VAL A 130 -2.85 10.08 -13.66
C VAL A 130 -3.91 10.28 -12.59
N HIS A 131 -3.63 9.92 -11.35
CA HIS A 131 -4.56 10.03 -10.22
C HIS A 131 -4.25 11.25 -9.35
N ASN A 132 -5.30 11.87 -8.82
CA ASN A 132 -5.19 12.80 -7.70
C ASN A 132 -5.35 12.01 -6.40
N VAL A 133 -4.33 11.98 -5.58
CA VAL A 133 -4.32 11.14 -4.36
C VAL A 133 -4.31 12.02 -3.12
N ALA A 134 -5.17 11.71 -2.17
CA ALA A 134 -5.10 12.22 -0.81
C ALA A 134 -4.97 11.04 0.16
N ILE A 135 -4.22 11.23 1.25
CA ILE A 135 -4.13 10.28 2.35
C ILE A 135 -4.52 10.96 3.65
N VAL A 136 -5.41 10.32 4.40
CA VAL A 136 -5.97 10.85 5.66
C VAL A 136 -5.52 9.98 6.80
N GLU A 137 -4.92 10.60 7.83
CA GLU A 137 -4.43 9.93 9.03
C GLU A 137 -4.91 10.66 10.29
N MET A 138 -5.53 9.92 11.20
CA MET A 138 -6.03 10.51 12.45
C MET A 138 -4.92 10.77 13.47
N GLY A 139 -3.81 10.07 13.37
CA GLY A 139 -2.63 10.26 14.22
C GLY A 139 -1.74 11.43 13.77
N PRO A 140 -0.77 11.80 14.61
CA PRO A 140 0.12 12.93 14.34
C PRO A 140 1.23 12.64 13.32
N LYS A 141 1.40 11.36 12.91
CA LYS A 141 2.51 10.93 12.06
C LYS A 141 2.05 9.91 11.02
N PHE A 142 2.58 10.03 9.81
CA PHE A 142 2.47 9.00 8.78
C PHE A 142 3.54 7.93 8.95
N ALA A 143 3.20 6.68 8.65
CA ALA A 143 4.09 5.53 8.67
C ALA A 143 4.95 5.47 9.96
N PRO A 144 4.33 5.44 11.16
CA PRO A 144 5.06 5.50 12.42
C PRO A 144 5.97 4.29 12.64
N ASP A 145 5.60 3.13 12.10
CA ASP A 145 6.27 1.84 12.32
C ASP A 145 7.37 1.55 11.29
N ILE A 146 7.46 2.33 10.20
CA ILE A 146 8.57 2.22 9.25
C ILE A 146 9.88 2.66 9.93
N ASN A 147 10.94 1.89 9.68
CA ASN A 147 12.29 2.24 10.13
C ASN A 147 12.61 3.71 9.81
N PRO A 148 13.05 4.52 10.79
CA PRO A 148 13.33 5.95 10.59
C PRO A 148 14.28 6.25 9.43
N GLY A 149 15.23 5.34 9.15
CA GLY A 149 16.19 5.48 8.04
C GLY A 149 15.55 5.41 6.66
N SER A 150 14.41 4.72 6.50
CA SER A 150 13.68 4.59 5.23
C SER A 150 12.47 5.51 5.15
N ARG A 151 11.86 5.82 6.30
CA ARG A 151 10.62 6.60 6.38
C ARG A 151 10.71 7.97 5.69
N TRP A 152 11.81 8.69 5.91
CA TRP A 152 11.98 10.03 5.34
C TRP A 152 11.93 10.01 3.81
N SER A 153 12.53 9.00 3.17
CA SER A 153 12.55 8.89 1.71
C SER A 153 11.17 8.56 1.13
N ILE A 154 10.43 7.66 1.79
CA ILE A 154 9.06 7.30 1.40
C ILE A 154 8.14 8.54 1.52
N ILE A 155 8.19 9.25 2.64
CA ILE A 155 7.40 10.47 2.84
C ILE A 155 7.79 11.57 1.84
N ALA A 156 9.08 11.75 1.58
CA ALA A 156 9.56 12.72 0.59
C ALA A 156 9.04 12.39 -0.82
N ARG A 157 9.13 11.10 -1.22
CA ARG A 157 8.62 10.65 -2.52
C ARG A 157 7.11 10.84 -2.63
N THR A 158 6.34 10.46 -1.61
CA THR A 158 4.88 10.66 -1.57
C THR A 158 4.50 12.12 -1.79
N LYS A 159 5.22 13.04 -1.15
CA LYS A 159 5.03 14.49 -1.35
C LYS A 159 5.41 14.96 -2.75
N GLN A 160 6.53 14.47 -3.30
CA GLN A 160 6.96 14.80 -4.68
C GLN A 160 5.91 14.41 -5.72
N LEU A 161 5.20 13.30 -5.50
CA LEU A 161 4.09 12.84 -6.35
C LEU A 161 2.82 13.70 -6.23
N GLY A 162 2.85 14.73 -5.38
CA GLY A 162 1.71 15.62 -5.18
C GLY A 162 0.58 15.00 -4.35
N VAL A 163 0.83 13.92 -3.61
CA VAL A 163 -0.15 13.33 -2.71
C VAL A 163 -0.47 14.31 -1.58
N LYS A 164 -1.75 14.64 -1.42
CA LYS A 164 -2.22 15.49 -0.32
C LYS A 164 -2.24 14.68 0.98
N MET A 165 -1.40 15.06 1.93
CA MET A 165 -1.23 14.33 3.20
C MET A 165 -1.90 15.08 4.35
N LEU A 166 -2.99 14.53 4.89
CA LEU A 166 -3.79 15.10 5.98
C LEU A 166 -3.57 14.27 7.25
N LYS A 167 -2.80 14.80 8.19
CA LYS A 167 -2.60 14.20 9.53
C LYS A 167 -3.57 14.84 10.53
N GLU A 168 -3.70 14.20 11.72
CA GLU A 168 -4.58 14.70 12.79
C GLU A 168 -6.00 14.96 12.26
N THR A 169 -6.41 14.11 11.30
CA THR A 169 -7.66 14.24 10.57
C THR A 169 -8.37 12.89 10.55
N LYS A 170 -9.56 12.86 11.09
CA LYS A 170 -10.37 11.64 11.20
C LYS A 170 -11.37 11.58 10.05
N VAL A 171 -11.48 10.44 9.40
CA VAL A 171 -12.57 10.17 8.45
C VAL A 171 -13.84 9.85 9.24
N ILE A 172 -14.91 10.56 8.96
CA ILE A 172 -16.20 10.42 9.62
C ILE A 172 -17.18 9.63 8.78
N GLU A 173 -17.21 9.89 7.46
CA GLU A 173 -18.16 9.30 6.54
C GLU A 173 -17.62 9.34 5.10
N ILE A 174 -18.07 8.38 4.28
CA ILE A 174 -17.80 8.34 2.84
C ILE A 174 -19.13 8.55 2.11
N THR A 175 -19.22 9.65 1.35
CA THR A 175 -20.42 10.05 0.61
C THR A 175 -20.14 10.11 -0.89
N LYS A 176 -21.19 10.32 -1.70
CA LYS A 176 -21.04 10.51 -3.15
C LYS A 176 -20.27 11.77 -3.52
N GLU A 177 -20.33 12.78 -2.67
CA GLU A 177 -19.64 14.06 -2.84
C GLU A 177 -18.17 13.98 -2.47
N GLY A 178 -17.79 13.01 -1.62
CA GLY A 178 -16.43 12.84 -1.16
C GLY A 178 -16.31 12.19 0.21
N VAL A 179 -15.13 12.29 0.80
CA VAL A 179 -14.83 11.78 2.14
C VAL A 179 -14.97 12.93 3.14
N VAL A 180 -15.92 12.79 4.06
CA VAL A 180 -16.12 13.75 5.16
C VAL A 180 -15.07 13.52 6.23
N VAL A 181 -14.30 14.52 6.53
CA VAL A 181 -13.22 14.48 7.52
C VAL A 181 -13.43 15.52 8.62
N GLU A 182 -12.86 15.26 9.78
CA GLU A 182 -12.90 16.17 10.94
C GLU A 182 -11.49 16.32 11.51
N ASN A 183 -11.11 17.56 11.79
CA ASN A 183 -9.86 17.94 12.45
C ASN A 183 -10.11 19.16 13.36
N GLU A 184 -9.05 19.76 13.91
CA GLU A 184 -9.14 20.95 14.77
C GLU A 184 -9.85 22.15 14.11
N SER A 185 -9.84 22.24 12.78
CA SER A 185 -10.52 23.30 12.01
C SER A 185 -12.00 23.00 11.75
N GLY A 186 -12.51 21.85 12.23
CA GLY A 186 -13.88 21.41 12.06
C GLY A 186 -14.04 20.37 10.95
N ARG A 187 -15.29 20.20 10.51
CA ARG A 187 -15.72 19.19 9.54
C ARG A 187 -15.62 19.72 8.12
N GLN A 188 -15.04 18.94 7.19
CA GLN A 188 -14.83 19.27 5.77
C GLN A 188 -15.12 18.04 4.89
N THR A 189 -15.36 18.28 3.60
CA THR A 189 -15.55 17.24 2.57
C THR A 189 -14.54 17.42 1.44
#